data_6d29d5f410b46f474e40e4263e9c739f
#
_entry.id   6d29d5f410b46f474e40e4263e9c739f
#
_cell.length_a   1.000
_cell.length_b   1.000
_cell.length_c   1.000
_cell.angle_alpha   90.00
_cell.angle_beta   90.00
_cell.angle_gamma   90.00
#
_symmetry.space_group_name_H-M   'P 1'
#
loop_
_entity.id
_entity.type
_entity.pdbx_description
1 polymer ?
#
loop_
_entity_poly.entity_id
_entity_poly.type
_entity_poly.pdbx_seq_one_letter_code
_entity_poly.pdbx_strand_id
1 'polypeptide(L)'
;IQMMIAAMDLNSIKDAASRGFHVQSTVLSGSKDLLIQRVNAFKEGCEILGEQGKLLKLSMQRMAYLAKDEKDAEEKNRLAYEYYKRFDNMFTGPGKVKKGEVEPLPRNQTYEEMKTNLLICPLNEMIDRLSVYAEAGVDEIIVSSSFGQNQKDLIDSMHRVSEEIIPYFKKTNVQVA
;
A
#
# COMPACT_ATOMS: atom_id res chain seq x y z
N ILE A 1 -6.70 -9.38 23.27
CA ILE A 1 -6.71 -9.47 21.81
C ILE A 1 -6.70 -8.05 21.24
N GLN A 2 -5.73 -7.72 20.40
CA GLN A 2 -5.73 -6.47 19.64
C GLN A 2 -6.70 -6.59 18.47
N MET A 3 -7.50 -5.54 18.26
CA MET A 3 -8.46 -5.48 17.15
C MET A 3 -8.06 -4.37 16.18
N MET A 4 -8.21 -4.65 14.90
CA MET A 4 -7.91 -3.72 13.80
C MET A 4 -9.14 -3.59 12.91
N ILE A 5 -9.45 -2.37 12.50
CA ILE A 5 -10.54 -2.08 11.55
C ILE A 5 -9.95 -1.68 10.21
N ALA A 6 -10.45 -2.27 9.12
CA ALA A 6 -10.14 -1.84 7.78
C ALA A 6 -11.03 -0.64 7.40
N ALA A 7 -10.43 0.51 7.13
CA ALA A 7 -11.13 1.74 6.78
C ALA A 7 -10.40 2.50 5.65
N MET A 8 -11.17 3.10 4.73
CA MET A 8 -10.62 3.81 3.57
C MET A 8 -11.00 5.30 3.54
N ASP A 9 -12.15 5.68 4.06
CA ASP A 9 -12.52 7.08 4.15
C ASP A 9 -12.01 7.74 5.44
N LEU A 10 -11.77 9.05 5.39
CA LEU A 10 -11.11 9.78 6.47
C LEU A 10 -11.89 9.78 7.78
N ASN A 11 -13.22 9.88 7.71
CA ASN A 11 -14.07 9.88 8.91
C ASN A 11 -14.07 8.52 9.60
N SER A 12 -14.15 7.43 8.83
CA SER A 12 -14.09 6.07 9.36
C SER A 12 -12.73 5.76 9.99
N ILE A 13 -11.63 6.24 9.40
CA ILE A 13 -10.28 6.12 9.97
C ILE A 13 -10.20 6.84 11.33
N LYS A 14 -10.64 8.10 11.37
CA LYS A 14 -10.65 8.91 12.58
C LYS A 14 -11.55 8.31 13.67
N ASP A 15 -12.77 7.90 13.32
CA ASP A 15 -13.71 7.29 14.27
C ASP A 15 -13.16 5.98 14.85
N ALA A 16 -12.60 5.10 14.04
CA ALA A 16 -11.98 3.86 14.48
C ALA A 16 -10.84 4.10 15.47
N ALA A 17 -9.92 5.01 15.16
CA ALA A 17 -8.81 5.36 16.05
C ALA A 17 -9.31 5.99 17.36
N SER A 18 -10.29 6.90 17.34
CA SER A 18 -10.85 7.53 18.51
C SER A 18 -11.57 6.55 19.47
N ARG A 19 -11.94 5.38 18.97
CA ARG A 19 -12.54 4.27 19.75
C ARG A 19 -11.53 3.22 20.20
N GLY A 20 -10.23 3.41 19.94
CA GLY A 20 -9.18 2.52 20.41
C GLY A 20 -8.88 1.33 19.49
N PHE A 21 -9.29 1.37 18.23
CA PHE A 21 -8.93 0.34 17.25
C PHE A 21 -7.65 0.71 16.52
N HIS A 22 -6.78 -0.27 16.27
CA HIS A 22 -5.78 -0.16 15.23
C HIS A 22 -6.46 0.00 13.86
N VAL A 23 -5.83 0.66 12.92
CA VAL A 23 -6.43 0.91 11.60
C VAL A 23 -5.59 0.29 10.50
N GLN A 24 -6.22 -0.48 9.62
CA GLN A 24 -5.68 -0.85 8.32
C GLN A 24 -6.32 0.01 7.25
N SER A 25 -5.50 0.65 6.41
CA SER A 25 -5.98 1.43 5.28
C SER A 25 -5.21 1.08 4.01
N THR A 26 -5.60 1.67 2.90
CA THR A 26 -4.89 1.55 1.61
C THR A 26 -5.15 2.79 0.78
N VAL A 27 -4.14 3.28 0.06
CA VAL A 27 -4.34 4.33 -0.94
C VAL A 27 -4.51 3.76 -2.36
N LEU A 28 -4.57 2.43 -2.48
CA LEU A 28 -4.63 1.73 -3.77
C LEU A 28 -3.50 2.22 -4.71
N SER A 29 -3.85 2.80 -5.85
CA SER A 29 -2.93 3.49 -6.77
C SER A 29 -2.91 5.01 -6.59
N GLY A 30 -3.39 5.52 -5.44
CA GLY A 30 -3.46 6.95 -5.14
C GLY A 30 -2.12 7.57 -4.77
N SER A 31 -2.09 8.90 -4.79
CA SER A 31 -0.91 9.73 -4.57
C SER A 31 -0.42 9.77 -3.11
N LYS A 32 0.75 10.38 -2.92
CA LYS A 32 1.29 10.73 -1.60
C LYS A 32 0.33 11.63 -0.79
N ASP A 33 -0.37 12.55 -1.44
CA ASP A 33 -1.32 13.44 -0.74
C ASP A 33 -2.46 12.66 -0.10
N LEU A 34 -2.98 11.64 -0.77
CA LEU A 34 -4.00 10.76 -0.20
C LEU A 34 -3.45 9.96 0.99
N LEU A 35 -2.19 9.52 0.93
CA LEU A 35 -1.51 8.87 2.07
C LEU A 35 -1.49 9.82 3.28
N ILE A 36 -1.01 11.06 3.09
CA ILE A 36 -0.89 12.04 4.17
C ILE A 36 -2.26 12.37 4.79
N GLN A 37 -3.31 12.53 3.98
CA GLN A 37 -4.66 12.75 4.49
C GLN A 37 -5.13 11.61 5.40
N ARG A 38 -4.87 10.35 5.05
CA ARG A 38 -5.24 9.19 5.87
C ARG A 38 -4.44 9.09 7.15
N VAL A 39 -3.14 9.34 7.08
CA VAL A 39 -2.29 9.42 8.27
C VAL A 39 -2.77 10.52 9.22
N ASN A 40 -3.11 11.69 8.71
CA ASN A 40 -3.63 12.79 9.53
C ASN A 40 -4.96 12.43 10.19
N ALA A 41 -5.89 11.83 9.46
CA ALA A 41 -7.16 11.35 10.02
C ALA A 41 -6.96 10.33 11.15
N PHE A 42 -5.98 9.42 11.00
CA PHE A 42 -5.61 8.48 12.07
C PHE A 42 -5.02 9.21 13.28
N LYS A 43 -4.09 10.15 13.09
CA LYS A 43 -3.50 10.95 14.16
C LYS A 43 -4.55 11.75 14.93
N GLU A 44 -5.47 12.41 14.22
CA GLU A 44 -6.59 13.11 14.85
C GLU A 44 -7.46 12.19 15.71
N GLY A 45 -7.72 10.96 15.27
CA GLY A 45 -8.44 9.97 16.08
C GLY A 45 -7.65 9.54 17.33
N CYS A 46 -6.34 9.34 17.20
CA CYS A 46 -5.46 9.03 18.32
C CYS A 46 -5.41 10.16 19.36
N GLU A 47 -5.38 11.42 18.91
CA GLU A 47 -5.41 12.60 19.79
C GLU A 47 -6.71 12.67 20.61
N ILE A 48 -7.85 12.36 20.01
CA ILE A 48 -9.15 12.29 20.72
C ILE A 48 -9.11 11.21 21.81
N LEU A 49 -8.48 10.07 21.55
CA LEU A 49 -8.35 8.98 22.51
C LEU A 49 -7.33 9.28 23.64
N GLY A 50 -6.43 10.24 23.43
CA GLY A 50 -5.40 10.66 24.40
C GLY A 50 -4.25 9.66 24.54
N GLU A 51 -3.80 9.37 25.77
CA GLU A 51 -2.61 8.53 26.02
C GLU A 51 -2.72 7.12 25.40
N GLN A 52 -3.90 6.54 25.38
CA GLN A 52 -4.12 5.22 24.75
C GLN A 52 -3.95 5.27 23.24
N GLY A 53 -4.16 6.44 22.61
CA GLY A 53 -3.94 6.64 21.17
C GLY A 53 -2.49 6.40 20.75
N LYS A 54 -1.53 6.64 21.64
CA LYS A 54 -0.09 6.38 21.36
C LYS A 54 0.25 4.90 21.18
N LEU A 55 -0.63 4.01 21.61
CA LEU A 55 -0.46 2.55 21.47
C LEU A 55 -1.07 2.00 20.18
N LEU A 56 -1.84 2.82 19.48
CA LEU A 56 -2.50 2.40 18.25
C LEU A 56 -1.51 2.38 17.08
N LYS A 57 -1.80 1.53 16.11
CA LYS A 57 -1.00 1.36 14.91
C LYS A 57 -1.82 1.62 13.66
N LEU A 58 -1.18 2.25 12.69
CA LEU A 58 -1.69 2.41 11.33
C LEU A 58 -0.93 1.47 10.40
N SER A 59 -1.63 0.49 9.86
CA SER A 59 -1.12 -0.40 8.81
C SER A 59 -1.60 0.07 7.44
N MET A 60 -0.69 0.17 6.46
CA MET A 60 -1.02 0.59 5.10
C MET A 60 -0.83 -0.56 4.13
N GLN A 61 -1.92 -1.02 3.52
CA GLN A 61 -1.83 -2.03 2.46
C GLN A 61 -1.36 -1.39 1.17
N ARG A 62 -0.33 -1.97 0.54
CA ARG A 62 0.22 -1.50 -0.73
C ARG A 62 0.48 -2.64 -1.69
N MET A 63 0.22 -2.39 -2.97
CA MET A 63 0.76 -3.25 -4.02
C MET A 63 2.26 -2.99 -4.13
N ALA A 64 3.06 -4.01 -3.84
CA ALA A 64 4.50 -3.90 -3.82
C ALA A 64 5.16 -5.11 -4.48
N TYR A 65 6.21 -4.83 -5.23
CA TYR A 65 7.05 -5.84 -5.89
C TYR A 65 8.47 -5.28 -6.05
N LEU A 66 9.43 -5.92 -5.42
CA LEU A 66 10.84 -5.54 -5.54
C LEU A 66 11.40 -6.07 -6.88
N ALA A 67 11.47 -5.18 -7.85
CA ALA A 67 11.94 -5.51 -9.18
C ALA A 67 13.46 -5.72 -9.22
N LYS A 68 13.92 -6.57 -10.12
CA LYS A 68 15.36 -6.87 -10.31
C LYS A 68 16.12 -5.68 -10.89
N ASP A 69 15.47 -4.99 -11.82
CA ASP A 69 15.99 -3.84 -12.56
C ASP A 69 14.82 -3.00 -13.12
N GLU A 70 15.14 -1.92 -13.84
CA GLU A 70 14.16 -1.03 -14.47
C GLU A 70 13.29 -1.74 -15.52
N LYS A 71 13.85 -2.70 -16.24
CA LYS A 71 13.10 -3.45 -17.26
C LYS A 71 12.04 -4.36 -16.61
N ASP A 72 12.42 -5.06 -15.55
CA ASP A 72 11.49 -5.88 -14.77
C ASP A 72 10.42 -5.00 -14.11
N ALA A 73 10.81 -3.84 -13.55
CA ALA A 73 9.88 -2.88 -12.99
C ALA A 73 8.84 -2.40 -14.02
N GLU A 74 9.28 -2.06 -15.22
CA GLU A 74 8.39 -1.62 -16.32
C GLU A 74 7.40 -2.72 -16.72
N GLU A 75 7.87 -3.97 -16.86
CA GLU A 75 7.01 -5.12 -17.17
C GLU A 75 5.95 -5.33 -16.07
N LYS A 76 6.36 -5.31 -14.82
CA LYS A 76 5.46 -5.55 -13.68
C LYS A 76 4.49 -4.39 -13.46
N ASN A 77 4.90 -3.15 -13.70
CA ASN A 77 3.98 -2.00 -13.66
C ASN A 77 2.89 -2.09 -14.74
N ARG A 78 3.21 -2.60 -15.95
CA ARG A 78 2.19 -2.83 -16.99
C ARG A 78 1.18 -3.90 -16.58
N LEU A 79 1.64 -4.99 -15.98
CA LEU A 79 0.73 -6.02 -15.43
C LEU A 79 -0.17 -5.45 -14.33
N ALA A 80 0.40 -4.66 -13.41
CA ALA A 80 -0.36 -4.00 -12.35
C ALA A 80 -1.39 -3.00 -12.91
N TYR A 81 -1.07 -2.27 -13.97
CA TYR A 81 -2.01 -1.37 -14.62
C TYR A 81 -3.22 -2.12 -15.21
N GLU A 82 -2.99 -3.24 -15.89
CA GLU A 82 -4.07 -4.09 -16.40
C GLU A 82 -4.87 -4.76 -15.27
N TYR A 83 -4.22 -5.13 -14.17
CA TYR A 83 -4.88 -5.61 -12.97
C TYR A 83 -5.84 -4.55 -12.39
N TYR A 84 -5.41 -3.31 -12.22
CA TYR A 84 -6.23 -2.24 -11.67
C TYR A 84 -7.42 -1.88 -12.58
N LYS A 85 -7.31 -1.97 -13.88
CA LYS A 85 -8.44 -1.79 -14.81
C LYS A 85 -9.55 -2.81 -14.55
N ARG A 86 -9.18 -4.06 -14.21
CA ARG A 86 -10.14 -5.11 -13.82
C ARG A 86 -10.64 -4.92 -12.38
N PHE A 87 -9.75 -4.53 -11.48
CA PHE A 87 -10.10 -4.24 -10.09
C PHE A 87 -11.17 -3.15 -10.01
N ASP A 88 -11.01 -2.06 -10.75
CA ASP A 88 -12.01 -0.97 -10.79
C ASP A 88 -13.38 -1.47 -11.31
N ASN A 89 -13.39 -2.36 -12.29
CA ASN A 89 -14.64 -2.94 -12.77
C ASN A 89 -15.37 -3.74 -11.67
N MET A 90 -14.64 -4.51 -10.87
CA MET A 90 -15.23 -5.36 -9.82
C MET A 90 -15.68 -4.56 -8.60
N PHE A 91 -14.90 -3.57 -8.15
CA PHE A 91 -15.11 -2.93 -6.85
C PHE A 91 -15.86 -1.61 -6.92
N THR A 92 -15.70 -0.85 -8.00
CA THR A 92 -16.33 0.48 -8.16
C THR A 92 -17.13 0.61 -9.45
N GLY A 93 -16.95 -0.31 -10.37
CA GLY A 93 -17.57 -0.32 -11.68
C GLY A 93 -18.79 -1.25 -11.77
N PRO A 94 -19.25 -1.52 -13.00
CA PRO A 94 -20.49 -2.26 -13.28
C PRO A 94 -20.37 -3.78 -13.11
N GLY A 95 -19.21 -4.34 -12.74
CA GLY A 95 -18.99 -5.78 -12.59
C GLY A 95 -19.08 -6.56 -13.90
N LYS A 96 -18.69 -5.97 -15.04
CA LYS A 96 -18.82 -6.62 -16.35
C LYS A 96 -17.88 -7.81 -16.49
N VAL A 97 -18.46 -8.95 -16.86
CA VAL A 97 -17.75 -10.20 -17.15
C VAL A 97 -18.03 -10.62 -18.59
N LYS A 98 -17.00 -11.04 -19.32
CA LYS A 98 -17.11 -11.57 -20.66
C LYS A 98 -16.29 -12.85 -20.78
N LYS A 99 -16.92 -13.92 -21.25
CA LYS A 99 -16.30 -15.24 -21.37
C LYS A 99 -15.64 -15.76 -20.07
N GLY A 100 -16.22 -15.42 -18.92
CA GLY A 100 -15.70 -15.83 -17.61
C GLY A 100 -14.56 -14.94 -17.04
N GLU A 101 -14.15 -13.90 -17.75
CA GLU A 101 -13.12 -12.97 -17.32
C GLU A 101 -13.70 -11.58 -17.02
N VAL A 102 -13.19 -10.91 -16.00
CA VAL A 102 -13.52 -9.51 -15.68
C VAL A 102 -12.98 -8.61 -16.78
N GLU A 103 -13.84 -7.82 -17.42
CA GLU A 103 -13.42 -6.87 -18.46
C GLU A 103 -12.59 -5.72 -17.84
N PRO A 104 -11.46 -5.33 -18.44
CA PRO A 104 -10.75 -4.13 -18.00
C PRO A 104 -11.55 -2.87 -18.39
N LEU A 105 -11.70 -1.93 -17.45
CA LEU A 105 -12.32 -0.64 -17.73
C LEU A 105 -11.26 0.42 -18.03
N PRO A 106 -11.58 1.43 -18.88
CA PRO A 106 -10.75 2.63 -18.98
C PRO A 106 -10.58 3.30 -17.62
N ARG A 107 -9.37 3.80 -17.33
CA ARG A 107 -9.08 4.56 -16.11
C ARG A 107 -8.81 6.02 -16.44
N ASN A 108 -9.21 6.92 -15.53
CA ASN A 108 -8.82 8.32 -15.62
C ASN A 108 -7.34 8.51 -15.26
N GLN A 109 -6.81 7.70 -14.33
CA GLN A 109 -5.39 7.69 -14.00
C GLN A 109 -4.58 7.06 -15.13
N THR A 110 -3.60 7.80 -15.62
CA THR A 110 -2.68 7.34 -16.65
C THR A 110 -1.74 6.23 -16.13
N TYR A 111 -1.11 5.50 -17.04
CA TYR A 111 -0.10 4.52 -16.68
C TYR A 111 1.08 5.15 -15.91
N GLU A 112 1.58 6.30 -16.37
CA GLU A 112 2.72 6.98 -15.74
C GLU A 112 2.38 7.49 -14.33
N GLU A 113 1.20 8.07 -14.13
CA GLU A 113 0.73 8.46 -12.81
C GLU A 113 0.60 7.27 -11.87
N MET A 114 0.08 6.13 -12.35
CA MET A 114 -0.03 4.94 -11.53
C MET A 114 1.34 4.36 -11.19
N LYS A 115 2.25 4.27 -12.15
CA LYS A 115 3.61 3.77 -11.99
C LYS A 115 4.37 4.53 -10.88
N THR A 116 4.21 5.85 -10.81
CA THR A 116 4.84 6.67 -9.76
C THR A 116 4.25 6.42 -8.37
N ASN A 117 3.02 5.95 -8.29
CA ASN A 117 2.30 5.75 -7.03
C ASN A 117 2.39 4.32 -6.48
N LEU A 118 2.75 3.32 -7.28
CA LEU A 118 2.90 1.94 -6.83
C LEU A 118 4.31 1.68 -6.28
N LEU A 119 4.41 0.69 -5.40
CA LEU A 119 5.69 0.19 -4.87
C LEU A 119 6.21 -0.96 -5.76
N ILE A 120 6.35 -0.71 -7.08
CA ILE A 120 6.86 -1.67 -8.06
C ILE A 120 8.09 -1.04 -8.71
N CYS A 121 9.26 -1.27 -8.13
CA CYS A 121 10.50 -0.59 -8.49
C CYS A 121 11.73 -1.36 -8.01
N PRO A 122 12.96 -1.01 -8.47
CA PRO A 122 14.21 -1.56 -7.96
C PRO A 122 14.51 -1.14 -6.52
N LEU A 123 15.53 -1.76 -5.91
CA LEU A 123 15.86 -1.67 -4.48
C LEU A 123 15.96 -0.25 -3.93
N ASN A 124 16.81 0.59 -4.52
CA ASN A 124 17.05 1.93 -3.99
C ASN A 124 15.77 2.78 -4.02
N GLU A 125 15.04 2.73 -5.12
CA GLU A 125 13.78 3.43 -5.27
C GLU A 125 12.70 2.87 -4.32
N MET A 126 12.70 1.57 -4.05
CA MET A 126 11.79 0.96 -3.06
C MET A 126 12.06 1.50 -1.65
N ILE A 127 13.33 1.62 -1.27
CA ILE A 127 13.74 2.20 0.01
C ILE A 127 13.27 3.65 0.12
N ASP A 128 13.53 4.46 -0.91
CA ASP A 128 13.12 5.87 -0.94
C ASP A 128 11.60 6.02 -0.83
N ARG A 129 10.85 5.23 -1.60
CA ARG A 129 9.38 5.26 -1.58
C ARG A 129 8.81 4.79 -0.23
N LEU A 130 9.36 3.73 0.38
CA LEU A 130 8.93 3.25 1.69
C LEU A 130 9.30 4.20 2.83
N SER A 131 10.42 4.93 2.71
CA SER A 131 10.81 5.96 3.69
C SER A 131 9.75 7.05 3.83
N VAL A 132 9.06 7.41 2.74
CA VAL A 132 7.93 8.35 2.78
C VAL A 132 6.80 7.88 3.72
N TYR A 133 6.54 6.57 3.75
CA TYR A 133 5.52 6.00 4.67
C TYR A 133 5.98 6.04 6.11
N ALA A 134 7.23 5.67 6.37
CA ALA A 134 7.82 5.72 7.70
C ALA A 134 7.85 7.15 8.26
N GLU A 135 8.32 8.11 7.49
CA GLU A 135 8.35 9.54 7.84
C GLU A 135 6.94 10.12 8.07
N ALA A 136 5.95 9.67 7.32
CA ALA A 136 4.57 10.08 7.53
C ALA A 136 4.00 9.55 8.86
N GLY A 137 4.52 8.46 9.40
CA GLY A 137 4.06 7.81 10.62
C GLY A 137 3.16 6.60 10.38
N VAL A 138 3.38 5.87 9.29
CA VAL A 138 2.81 4.53 9.07
C VAL A 138 3.64 3.52 9.84
N ASP A 139 3.01 2.70 10.68
CA ASP A 139 3.69 1.72 11.51
C ASP A 139 4.02 0.42 10.75
N GLU A 140 3.15 0.03 9.82
CA GLU A 140 3.25 -1.27 9.14
C GLU A 140 2.83 -1.17 7.66
N ILE A 141 3.56 -1.87 6.79
CA ILE A 141 3.17 -2.07 5.39
C ILE A 141 2.66 -3.49 5.20
N ILE A 142 1.42 -3.62 4.74
CA ILE A 142 0.84 -4.89 4.32
C ILE A 142 1.07 -5.03 2.81
N VAL A 143 1.91 -5.99 2.43
CA VAL A 143 2.30 -6.20 1.04
C VAL A 143 1.24 -7.03 0.32
N SER A 144 0.67 -6.46 -0.75
CA SER A 144 -0.15 -7.15 -1.74
C SER A 144 0.67 -7.26 -3.02
N SER A 145 1.17 -8.45 -3.34
CA SER A 145 2.17 -8.63 -4.40
C SER A 145 1.68 -9.47 -5.59
N SER A 146 0.42 -9.93 -5.60
CA SER A 146 -0.13 -10.73 -6.70
C SER A 146 -1.00 -9.84 -7.62
N PHE A 147 -0.55 -9.63 -8.86
CA PHE A 147 -1.25 -8.82 -9.87
C PHE A 147 -1.13 -9.39 -11.30
N GLY A 148 -0.82 -10.71 -11.44
CA GLY A 148 -0.77 -11.40 -12.72
C GLY A 148 0.62 -11.87 -13.16
N GLN A 149 1.68 -11.61 -12.40
CA GLN A 149 3.01 -12.16 -12.64
C GLN A 149 3.03 -13.68 -12.34
N ASN A 150 4.02 -14.38 -12.88
CA ASN A 150 4.22 -15.80 -12.57
C ASN A 150 4.66 -16.02 -11.11
N GLN A 151 4.42 -17.23 -10.61
CA GLN A 151 4.70 -17.60 -9.23
C GLN A 151 6.19 -17.48 -8.86
N LYS A 152 7.09 -17.82 -9.79
CA LYS A 152 8.52 -17.73 -9.55
C LYS A 152 8.95 -16.29 -9.28
N ASP A 153 8.54 -15.33 -10.12
CA ASP A 153 8.85 -13.92 -9.94
C ASP A 153 8.28 -13.37 -8.63
N LEU A 154 7.07 -13.80 -8.26
CA LEU A 154 6.45 -13.43 -7.00
C LEU A 154 7.30 -13.87 -5.80
N ILE A 155 7.68 -15.16 -5.76
CA ILE A 155 8.48 -15.73 -4.67
C ILE A 155 9.87 -15.09 -4.62
N ASP A 156 10.55 -14.93 -5.77
CA ASP A 156 11.85 -14.26 -5.85
C ASP A 156 11.78 -12.82 -5.28
N SER A 157 10.74 -12.06 -5.63
CA SER A 157 10.53 -10.71 -5.08
C SER A 157 10.29 -10.73 -3.56
N MET A 158 9.50 -11.68 -3.04
CA MET A 158 9.27 -11.81 -1.60
C MET A 158 10.55 -12.15 -0.82
N HIS A 159 11.39 -13.03 -1.35
CA HIS A 159 12.71 -13.32 -0.77
C HIS A 159 13.58 -12.07 -0.71
N ARG A 160 13.68 -11.33 -1.81
CA ARG A 160 14.45 -10.09 -1.86
C ARG A 160 13.92 -9.02 -0.91
N VAL A 161 12.60 -8.86 -0.79
CA VAL A 161 12.01 -7.96 0.22
C VAL A 161 12.45 -8.36 1.63
N SER A 162 12.44 -9.66 1.95
CA SER A 162 12.86 -10.18 3.25
C SER A 162 14.35 -9.94 3.53
N GLU A 163 15.20 -10.07 2.53
CA GLU A 163 16.65 -10.04 2.67
C GLU A 163 17.26 -8.63 2.52
N GLU A 164 16.63 -7.79 1.69
CA GLU A 164 17.19 -6.48 1.32
C GLU A 164 16.41 -5.31 1.95
N ILE A 165 15.06 -5.37 2.02
CA ILE A 165 14.23 -4.27 2.51
C ILE A 165 14.00 -4.32 4.02
N ILE A 166 13.53 -5.46 4.53
CA ILE A 166 13.20 -5.59 5.97
C ILE A 166 14.39 -5.27 6.88
N PRO A 167 15.62 -5.76 6.60
CA PRO A 167 16.78 -5.43 7.44
C PRO A 167 17.17 -3.95 7.40
N TYR A 168 16.95 -3.28 6.27
CA TYR A 168 17.23 -1.84 6.15
C TYR A 168 16.38 -1.03 7.15
N PHE A 169 15.07 -1.24 7.17
CA PHE A 169 14.17 -0.50 8.07
C PHE A 169 14.30 -0.93 9.53
N LYS A 170 14.65 -2.18 9.82
CA LYS A 170 14.94 -2.63 11.20
C LYS A 170 16.16 -1.91 11.80
N LYS A 171 17.23 -1.72 11.03
CA LYS A 171 18.43 -1.00 11.48
C LYS A 171 18.17 0.48 11.73
N THR A 172 17.36 1.11 10.89
CA THR A 172 17.01 2.53 10.99
C THR A 172 16.16 2.83 12.24
N ASN A 173 15.23 1.95 12.58
CA ASN A 173 14.39 2.08 13.78
C ASN A 173 15.17 1.93 15.11
N VAL A 174 16.32 1.25 15.11
CA VAL A 174 17.19 1.11 16.30
C VAL A 174 17.98 2.41 16.58
N GLN A 175 18.13 3.30 15.59
CA GLN A 175 18.87 4.57 15.77
C GLN A 175 17.98 5.73 16.24
N VAL A 176 16.65 5.56 16.29
CA VAL A 176 15.66 6.59 16.66
C VAL A 176 15.07 6.35 18.06
N ALA A 177 15.44 5.28 18.73
CA ALA A 177 15.07 4.96 20.11
C ALA A 177 16.21 5.28 21.07
#